data_17d0d5e64e922be437d793bf42615d42
#
_entry.id   17d0d5e64e922be437d793bf42615d42
#
_cell.length_a   1.000
_cell.length_b   1.000
_cell.length_c   1.000
_cell.angle_alpha   90.00
_cell.angle_beta   90.00
_cell.angle_gamma   90.00
#
_symmetry.space_group_name_H-M   'P 1'
#
loop_
_entity.id
_entity.type
_entity.pdbx_description
1 polymer ?
#
loop_
_entity_poly.entity_id
_entity_poly.type
_entity_poly.pdbx_seq_one_letter_code
_entity_poly.pdbx_strand_id
1 'polypeptide(L)'
;MRLWLIRHGETQANIDGLYSGHAPTPLTARGIEQAQNLHTLLHGVSFDLVLCSELERAQHTARLVLSDRQLPVQIIPELNEMFFGDWEMRHHRDLMQEDAENYSAWCNDWQHAIPTNGEGFQAFSQRVERFIARLSEFQHYQNILVVSHQGVLSLLIARLIGMPAEAMWDFRVDQGCWSAIDINQKFATL
;
A
#
# COMPACT_ATOMS: atom_id res chain seq x y z
N MET A 1 2.80 -12.06 16.42
CA MET A 1 1.85 -11.42 15.48
C MET A 1 2.39 -11.56 14.07
N ARG A 2 1.55 -12.00 13.15
CA ARG A 2 1.90 -12.08 11.72
C ARG A 2 1.04 -11.10 10.94
N LEU A 3 1.68 -10.25 10.14
CA LEU A 3 1.03 -9.38 9.18
C LEU A 3 1.02 -10.07 7.81
N TRP A 4 -0.15 -10.16 7.21
CA TRP A 4 -0.36 -10.64 5.85
C TRP A 4 -0.64 -9.43 4.97
N LEU A 5 0.31 -9.10 4.12
CA LEU A 5 0.33 -7.88 3.32
C LEU A 5 -0.19 -8.18 1.92
N ILE A 6 -1.24 -7.50 1.50
CA ILE A 6 -1.75 -7.57 0.14
C ILE A 6 -1.93 -6.17 -0.45
N ARG A 7 -1.54 -6.03 -1.71
CA ARG A 7 -1.81 -4.84 -2.51
C ARG A 7 -3.20 -4.95 -3.12
N HIS A 8 -3.91 -3.81 -3.25
CA HIS A 8 -5.18 -3.79 -3.99
C HIS A 8 -5.02 -4.40 -5.39
N GLY A 9 -6.12 -4.94 -5.94
CA GLY A 9 -6.16 -5.49 -7.29
C GLY A 9 -5.90 -4.44 -8.37
N GLU A 10 -5.64 -4.90 -9.59
CA GLU A 10 -5.37 -4.04 -10.74
C GLU A 10 -6.48 -3.00 -10.97
N THR A 11 -6.09 -1.78 -11.28
CA THR A 11 -6.97 -0.68 -11.70
C THR A 11 -6.61 -0.22 -13.11
N GLN A 12 -7.50 0.51 -13.79
CA GLN A 12 -7.19 1.08 -15.10
C GLN A 12 -5.99 2.04 -15.03
N ALA A 13 -5.87 2.82 -13.96
CA ALA A 13 -4.72 3.70 -13.74
C ALA A 13 -3.39 2.93 -13.72
N ASN A 14 -3.37 1.69 -13.20
CA ASN A 14 -2.17 0.84 -13.24
C ASN A 14 -1.83 0.42 -14.67
N ILE A 15 -2.83 0.04 -15.47
CA ILE A 15 -2.64 -0.34 -16.88
C ILE A 15 -2.09 0.84 -17.68
N ASP A 16 -2.66 2.02 -17.46
CA ASP A 16 -2.33 3.24 -18.21
C ASP A 16 -1.04 3.91 -17.71
N GLY A 17 -0.42 3.41 -16.64
CA GLY A 17 0.82 3.94 -16.07
C GLY A 17 0.65 5.34 -15.48
N LEU A 18 -0.51 5.63 -14.89
CA LEU A 18 -0.83 6.91 -14.28
C LEU A 18 -0.37 6.95 -12.81
N TYR A 19 0.04 8.13 -12.35
CA TYR A 19 0.23 8.36 -10.91
C TYR A 19 -1.12 8.23 -10.21
N SER A 20 -1.27 7.23 -9.37
CA SER A 20 -2.51 6.89 -8.69
C SER A 20 -2.27 6.87 -7.18
N GLY A 21 -2.45 8.02 -6.56
CA GLY A 21 -2.40 8.19 -5.11
C GLY A 21 -3.80 8.11 -4.51
N HIS A 22 -4.44 9.24 -4.29
CA HIS A 22 -5.75 9.33 -3.65
C HIS A 22 -6.93 9.37 -4.63
N ALA A 23 -6.69 9.61 -5.92
CA ALA A 23 -7.76 9.64 -6.91
C ALA A 23 -8.55 8.31 -6.93
N PRO A 24 -9.88 8.36 -7.05
CA PRO A 24 -10.71 7.17 -7.12
C PRO A 24 -10.43 6.39 -8.42
N THR A 25 -9.99 5.17 -8.28
CA THR A 25 -9.68 4.25 -9.38
C THR A 25 -10.28 2.88 -9.08
N PRO A 26 -11.35 2.47 -9.79
CA PRO A 26 -11.99 1.18 -9.55
C PRO A 26 -11.10 0.02 -10.03
N LEU A 27 -11.32 -1.15 -9.45
CA LEU A 27 -10.70 -2.39 -9.91
C LEU A 27 -11.16 -2.75 -11.32
N THR A 28 -10.25 -3.25 -12.15
CA THR A 28 -10.58 -3.90 -13.41
C THR A 28 -11.17 -5.29 -13.16
N ALA A 29 -11.71 -5.93 -14.20
CA ALA A 29 -12.13 -7.33 -14.13
C ALA A 29 -10.98 -8.25 -13.64
N ARG A 30 -9.75 -8.00 -14.12
CA ARG A 30 -8.56 -8.71 -13.67
C ARG A 30 -8.24 -8.42 -12.19
N GLY A 31 -8.40 -7.17 -11.74
CA GLY A 31 -8.21 -6.80 -10.34
C GLY A 31 -9.18 -7.50 -9.40
N ILE A 32 -10.43 -7.68 -9.84
CA ILE A 32 -11.45 -8.46 -9.13
C ILE A 32 -11.04 -9.93 -9.07
N GLU A 33 -10.61 -10.52 -10.19
CA GLU A 33 -10.13 -11.90 -10.25
C GLU A 33 -8.91 -12.12 -9.35
N GLN A 34 -7.95 -11.20 -9.33
CA GLN A 34 -6.79 -11.24 -8.44
C GLN A 34 -7.21 -11.30 -6.96
N ALA A 35 -8.17 -10.49 -6.55
CA ALA A 35 -8.68 -10.49 -5.19
C ALA A 35 -9.44 -11.78 -4.83
N GLN A 36 -10.24 -12.32 -5.76
CA GLN A 36 -10.93 -13.60 -5.60
C GLN A 36 -9.95 -14.79 -5.50
N ASN A 37 -8.87 -14.77 -6.28
CA ASN A 37 -7.81 -15.75 -6.18
C ASN A 37 -7.10 -15.68 -4.82
N LEU A 38 -6.86 -14.49 -4.29
CA LEU A 38 -6.32 -14.31 -2.93
C LEU A 38 -7.27 -14.88 -1.87
N HIS A 39 -8.58 -14.73 -2.02
CA HIS A 39 -9.54 -15.41 -1.15
C HIS A 39 -9.31 -16.91 -1.10
N THR A 40 -9.13 -17.53 -2.27
CA THR A 40 -8.88 -18.98 -2.37
C THR A 40 -7.54 -19.37 -1.75
N LEU A 41 -6.48 -18.63 -2.05
CA LEU A 41 -5.12 -18.91 -1.55
C LEU A 41 -5.01 -18.75 -0.03
N LEU A 42 -5.72 -17.77 0.54
CA LEU A 42 -5.70 -17.46 1.96
C LEU A 42 -6.87 -18.08 2.74
N HIS A 43 -7.63 -18.98 2.12
CA HIS A 43 -8.80 -19.60 2.75
C HIS A 43 -8.45 -20.34 4.06
N GLY A 44 -7.30 -20.99 4.11
CA GLY A 44 -6.82 -21.72 5.29
C GLY A 44 -6.26 -20.85 6.41
N VAL A 45 -6.14 -19.54 6.22
CA VAL A 45 -5.62 -18.62 7.23
C VAL A 45 -6.78 -18.08 8.07
N SER A 46 -6.71 -18.27 9.38
CA SER A 46 -7.65 -17.65 10.32
C SER A 46 -7.16 -16.24 10.67
N PHE A 47 -7.72 -15.24 10.02
CA PHE A 47 -7.46 -13.83 10.35
C PHE A 47 -8.27 -13.42 11.59
N ASP A 48 -7.68 -12.55 12.42
CA ASP A 48 -8.31 -11.99 13.61
C ASP A 48 -8.78 -10.56 13.38
N LEU A 49 -8.11 -9.83 12.48
CA LEU A 49 -8.33 -8.41 12.21
C LEU A 49 -7.92 -8.08 10.77
N VAL A 50 -8.60 -7.11 10.18
CA VAL A 50 -8.23 -6.50 8.91
C VAL A 50 -7.92 -5.01 9.13
N LEU A 51 -6.74 -4.57 8.71
CA LEU A 51 -6.34 -3.17 8.63
C LEU A 51 -6.32 -2.76 7.16
N CYS A 52 -7.09 -1.76 6.79
CA CYS A 52 -7.30 -1.40 5.39
C CYS A 52 -7.16 0.10 5.18
N SER A 53 -6.55 0.48 4.05
CA SER A 53 -6.56 1.85 3.56
C SER A 53 -7.99 2.38 3.37
N GLU A 54 -8.19 3.70 3.49
CA GLU A 54 -9.47 4.37 3.19
C GLU A 54 -9.85 4.30 1.71
N LEU A 55 -8.88 4.09 0.82
CA LEU A 55 -9.09 4.18 -0.62
C LEU A 55 -9.94 3.01 -1.14
N GLU A 56 -10.96 3.31 -1.92
CA GLU A 56 -12.00 2.35 -2.33
C GLU A 56 -11.42 1.09 -3.01
N ARG A 57 -10.37 1.21 -3.82
CA ARG A 57 -9.72 0.04 -4.44
C ARG A 57 -9.16 -0.94 -3.43
N ALA A 58 -8.63 -0.45 -2.29
CA ALA A 58 -8.15 -1.30 -1.21
C ALA A 58 -9.32 -1.94 -0.44
N GLN A 59 -10.34 -1.16 -0.13
CA GLN A 59 -11.54 -1.66 0.54
C GLN A 59 -12.29 -2.68 -0.32
N HIS A 60 -12.43 -2.44 -1.63
CA HIS A 60 -13.05 -3.39 -2.55
C HIS A 60 -12.25 -4.70 -2.59
N THR A 61 -10.91 -4.61 -2.69
CA THR A 61 -10.05 -5.78 -2.60
C THR A 61 -10.24 -6.53 -1.28
N ALA A 62 -10.27 -5.84 -0.16
CA ALA A 62 -10.51 -6.45 1.15
C ALA A 62 -11.84 -7.21 1.20
N ARG A 63 -12.93 -6.59 0.74
CA ARG A 63 -14.25 -7.25 0.67
C ARG A 63 -14.22 -8.53 -0.15
N LEU A 64 -13.56 -8.54 -1.29
CA LEU A 64 -13.45 -9.72 -2.15
C LEU A 64 -12.58 -10.82 -1.52
N VAL A 65 -11.47 -10.46 -0.88
CA VAL A 65 -10.60 -11.42 -0.18
C VAL A 65 -11.31 -12.04 1.03
N LEU A 66 -12.06 -11.25 1.76
CA LEU A 66 -12.83 -11.74 2.92
C LEU A 66 -14.05 -12.55 2.51
N SER A 67 -14.72 -12.15 1.42
CA SER A 67 -15.97 -12.79 0.95
C SER A 67 -17.02 -12.85 2.06
N ASP A 68 -17.30 -14.04 2.57
CA ASP A 68 -18.30 -14.31 3.61
C ASP A 68 -17.77 -14.26 5.06
N ARG A 69 -16.46 -14.04 5.23
CA ARG A 69 -15.83 -13.98 6.56
C ARG A 69 -16.23 -12.70 7.30
N GLN A 70 -16.83 -12.90 8.47
CA GLN A 70 -17.21 -11.80 9.36
C GLN A 70 -16.05 -11.47 10.30
N LEU A 71 -15.24 -10.47 9.89
CA LEU A 71 -14.06 -10.03 10.64
C LEU A 71 -14.13 -8.54 10.95
N PRO A 72 -13.57 -8.09 12.07
CA PRO A 72 -13.42 -6.66 12.32
C PRO A 72 -12.48 -6.04 11.27
N VAL A 73 -12.96 -4.98 10.60
CA VAL A 73 -12.19 -4.20 9.65
C VAL A 73 -11.97 -2.82 10.24
N GLN A 74 -10.72 -2.41 10.37
CA GLN A 74 -10.36 -1.06 10.77
C GLN A 74 -9.79 -0.31 9.56
N ILE A 75 -10.35 0.85 9.30
CA ILE A 75 -9.85 1.77 8.27
C ILE A 75 -8.73 2.60 8.88
N ILE A 76 -7.59 2.58 8.23
CA ILE A 76 -6.34 3.19 8.70
C ILE A 76 -5.84 4.19 7.64
N PRO A 77 -6.00 5.50 7.87
CA PRO A 77 -5.55 6.53 6.92
C PRO A 77 -4.05 6.49 6.63
N GLU A 78 -3.25 6.06 7.60
CA GLU A 78 -1.80 5.91 7.44
C GLU A 78 -1.43 4.85 6.37
N LEU A 79 -2.36 3.97 6.00
CA LEU A 79 -2.19 2.97 4.95
C LEU A 79 -2.59 3.49 3.55
N ASN A 80 -3.03 4.73 3.41
CA ASN A 80 -3.31 5.33 2.10
C ASN A 80 -2.03 5.46 1.28
N GLU A 81 -2.14 5.36 -0.05
CA GLU A 81 -1.00 5.61 -0.94
C GLU A 81 -0.51 7.06 -0.81
N MET A 82 0.68 7.32 -1.27
CA MET A 82 1.24 8.66 -1.36
C MET A 82 0.31 9.55 -2.19
N PHE A 83 0.03 10.75 -1.70
CA PHE A 83 -0.79 11.71 -2.42
C PHE A 83 0.05 12.47 -3.44
N PHE A 84 -0.28 12.34 -4.71
CA PHE A 84 0.49 12.93 -5.80
C PHE A 84 0.06 14.36 -6.20
N GLY A 85 -0.94 14.95 -5.51
CA GLY A 85 -1.38 16.32 -5.77
C GLY A 85 -1.86 16.52 -7.21
N ASP A 86 -1.28 17.50 -7.90
CA ASP A 86 -1.64 17.83 -9.29
C ASP A 86 -1.20 16.75 -10.29
N TRP A 87 -0.36 15.82 -9.88
CA TRP A 87 0.05 14.69 -10.72
C TRP A 87 -0.91 13.49 -10.67
N GLU A 88 -1.92 13.55 -9.83
CA GLU A 88 -2.95 12.51 -9.76
C GLU A 88 -3.56 12.25 -11.14
N MET A 89 -3.63 10.97 -11.53
CA MET A 89 -4.15 10.51 -12.81
C MET A 89 -3.43 11.08 -14.04
N ARG A 90 -2.17 11.51 -13.88
CA ARG A 90 -1.33 11.97 -14.98
C ARG A 90 -0.26 10.93 -15.31
N HIS A 91 0.05 10.81 -16.59
CA HIS A 91 1.14 9.97 -17.06
C HIS A 91 2.47 10.74 -17.00
N HIS A 92 3.57 10.06 -16.70
CA HIS A 92 4.90 10.68 -16.61
C HIS A 92 5.29 11.49 -17.86
N ARG A 93 4.85 11.06 -19.05
CA ARG A 93 5.13 11.80 -20.32
C ARG A 93 4.45 13.16 -20.37
N ASP A 94 3.23 13.24 -19.80
CA ASP A 94 2.50 14.52 -19.75
C ASP A 94 3.18 15.46 -18.77
N LEU A 95 3.59 14.94 -17.60
CA LEU A 95 4.29 15.72 -16.57
C LEU A 95 5.63 16.26 -17.04
N MET A 96 6.34 15.56 -17.91
CA MET A 96 7.57 16.06 -18.55
C MET A 96 7.36 17.34 -19.38
N GLN A 97 6.14 17.60 -19.81
CA GLN A 97 5.78 18.78 -20.60
C GLN A 97 5.01 19.82 -19.79
N GLU A 98 4.08 19.39 -18.97
CA GLU A 98 3.13 20.26 -18.29
C GLU A 98 3.64 20.77 -16.94
N ASP A 99 4.49 20.02 -16.26
CA ASP A 99 5.13 20.36 -14.98
C ASP A 99 6.62 19.99 -15.00
N ALA A 100 7.30 20.37 -16.07
CA ALA A 100 8.65 19.91 -16.41
C ALA A 100 9.67 20.17 -15.31
N GLU A 101 9.63 21.35 -14.66
CA GLU A 101 10.58 21.73 -13.62
C GLU A 101 10.43 20.84 -12.38
N ASN A 102 9.22 20.76 -11.82
CA ASN A 102 8.97 19.97 -10.61
C ASN A 102 9.11 18.47 -10.87
N TYR A 103 8.67 18.00 -12.04
CA TYR A 103 8.79 16.60 -12.39
C TYR A 103 10.26 16.19 -12.61
N SER A 104 11.07 17.06 -13.24
CA SER A 104 12.51 16.83 -13.38
C SER A 104 13.22 16.81 -12.02
N ALA A 105 12.87 17.71 -11.11
CA ALA A 105 13.37 17.69 -9.74
C ALA A 105 13.04 16.37 -9.03
N TRP A 106 11.82 15.88 -9.17
CA TRP A 106 11.39 14.58 -8.64
C TRP A 106 12.17 13.40 -9.23
N CYS A 107 12.38 13.39 -10.54
CA CYS A 107 13.16 12.32 -11.20
C CYS A 107 14.62 12.30 -10.74
N ASN A 108 15.18 13.45 -10.40
CA ASN A 108 16.56 13.58 -9.93
C ASN A 108 16.71 13.30 -8.43
N ASP A 109 15.75 13.71 -7.63
CA ASP A 109 15.80 13.62 -6.15
C ASP A 109 14.39 13.45 -5.55
N TRP A 110 13.80 12.27 -5.75
CA TRP A 110 12.48 11.93 -5.27
C TRP A 110 12.36 11.94 -3.72
N GLN A 111 13.48 11.86 -3.01
CA GLN A 111 13.49 11.88 -1.54
C GLN A 111 13.22 13.27 -0.98
N HIS A 112 13.61 14.32 -1.70
CA HIS A 112 13.47 15.71 -1.24
C HIS A 112 12.49 16.52 -2.09
N ALA A 113 12.36 16.22 -3.38
CA ALA A 113 11.35 16.86 -4.23
C ALA A 113 9.94 16.44 -3.81
N ILE A 114 8.99 17.34 -4.01
CA ILE A 114 7.59 17.12 -3.63
C ILE A 114 6.74 17.24 -4.91
N PRO A 115 5.87 16.26 -5.20
CA PRO A 115 4.88 16.43 -6.27
C PRO A 115 4.07 17.71 -6.06
N THR A 116 3.80 18.44 -7.13
CA THR A 116 3.11 19.74 -7.05
C THR A 116 1.78 19.59 -6.29
N ASN A 117 1.63 20.34 -5.19
CA ASN A 117 0.50 20.25 -4.26
C ASN A 117 0.25 18.84 -3.66
N GLY A 118 1.26 17.99 -3.69
CA GLY A 118 1.17 16.62 -3.19
C GLY A 118 1.93 16.37 -1.88
N GLU A 119 2.07 15.10 -1.53
CA GLU A 119 2.82 14.62 -0.37
C GLU A 119 4.26 14.31 -0.79
N GLY A 120 5.24 14.83 -0.04
CA GLY A 120 6.64 14.47 -0.24
C GLY A 120 7.01 13.16 0.46
N PHE A 121 8.11 12.54 0.03
CA PHE A 121 8.58 11.27 0.59
C PHE A 121 8.79 11.32 2.10
N GLN A 122 9.29 12.42 2.65
CA GLN A 122 9.52 12.54 4.09
C GLN A 122 8.20 12.48 4.87
N ALA A 123 7.17 13.22 4.43
CA ALA A 123 5.85 13.21 5.07
C ALA A 123 5.19 11.82 4.94
N PHE A 124 5.29 11.21 3.76
CA PHE A 124 4.83 9.85 3.49
C PHE A 124 5.52 8.83 4.40
N SER A 125 6.84 8.88 4.51
CA SER A 125 7.62 7.99 5.38
C SER A 125 7.23 8.16 6.84
N GLN A 126 7.11 9.39 7.33
CA GLN A 126 6.68 9.66 8.70
C GLN A 126 5.26 9.14 8.98
N ARG A 127 4.37 9.17 8.00
CA ARG A 127 3.02 8.64 8.11
C ARG A 127 3.02 7.12 8.28
N VAL A 128 3.82 6.41 7.48
CA VAL A 128 4.00 4.96 7.62
C VAL A 128 4.69 4.60 8.95
N GLU A 129 5.67 5.37 9.40
CA GLU A 129 6.30 5.18 10.72
C GLU A 129 5.29 5.32 11.87
N ARG A 130 4.34 6.25 11.79
CA ARG A 130 3.26 6.33 12.80
C ARG A 130 2.42 5.06 12.84
N PHE A 131 2.10 4.47 11.69
CA PHE A 131 1.42 3.18 11.64
C PHE A 131 2.26 2.08 12.28
N ILE A 132 3.57 2.00 11.97
CA ILE A 132 4.48 1.01 12.58
C ILE A 132 4.51 1.15 14.11
N ALA A 133 4.59 2.36 14.62
CA ALA A 133 4.57 2.61 16.06
C ALA A 133 3.28 2.12 16.73
N ARG A 134 2.16 2.20 16.02
CA ARG A 134 0.85 1.72 16.49
C ARG A 134 0.67 0.20 16.42
N LEU A 135 1.54 -0.55 15.77
CA LEU A 135 1.44 -2.00 15.72
C LEU A 135 1.46 -2.66 17.12
N SER A 136 2.02 -1.99 18.11
CA SER A 136 1.94 -2.42 19.50
C SER A 136 0.50 -2.52 20.04
N GLU A 137 -0.43 -1.72 19.51
CA GLU A 137 -1.84 -1.75 19.89
C GLU A 137 -2.52 -3.07 19.49
N PHE A 138 -1.97 -3.75 18.48
CA PHE A 138 -2.52 -4.97 17.87
C PHE A 138 -1.81 -6.25 18.29
N GLN A 139 -0.89 -6.21 19.26
CA GLN A 139 -0.05 -7.37 19.65
C GLN A 139 -0.85 -8.59 20.14
N HIS A 140 -2.08 -8.39 20.57
CA HIS A 140 -2.96 -9.47 21.04
C HIS A 140 -3.59 -10.28 19.90
N TYR A 141 -3.52 -9.82 18.64
CA TYR A 141 -3.94 -10.56 17.46
C TYR A 141 -2.79 -11.44 16.93
N GLN A 142 -3.12 -12.60 16.39
CA GLN A 142 -2.13 -13.52 15.82
C GLN A 142 -1.93 -13.29 14.33
N ASN A 143 -3.00 -13.17 13.57
CA ASN A 143 -2.97 -12.98 12.12
C ASN A 143 -3.77 -11.74 11.71
N ILE A 144 -3.10 -10.75 11.19
CA ILE A 144 -3.69 -9.49 10.73
C ILE A 144 -3.52 -9.39 9.22
N LEU A 145 -4.64 -9.21 8.51
CA LEU A 145 -4.60 -8.88 7.09
C LEU A 145 -4.43 -7.37 6.92
N VAL A 146 -3.44 -6.96 6.15
CA VAL A 146 -3.20 -5.54 5.79
C VAL A 146 -3.44 -5.36 4.31
N VAL A 147 -4.40 -4.51 3.94
CA VAL A 147 -4.75 -4.22 2.55
C VAL A 147 -4.41 -2.78 2.22
N SER A 148 -3.46 -2.58 1.32
CA SER A 148 -2.91 -1.27 1.04
C SER A 148 -2.36 -1.16 -0.40
N HIS A 149 -1.32 -0.40 -0.61
CA HIS A 149 -0.78 0.05 -1.89
C HIS A 149 0.70 -0.26 -2.01
N GLN A 150 1.24 -0.24 -3.24
CA GLN A 150 2.62 -0.56 -3.52
C GLN A 150 3.60 0.24 -2.66
N GLY A 151 3.50 1.56 -2.67
CA GLY A 151 4.46 2.42 -1.98
C GLY A 151 4.44 2.18 -0.47
N VAL A 152 3.25 2.13 0.13
CA VAL A 152 3.09 1.90 1.57
C VAL A 152 3.62 0.53 1.97
N LEU A 153 3.26 -0.53 1.25
CA LEU A 153 3.66 -1.89 1.61
C LEU A 153 5.17 -2.11 1.45
N SER A 154 5.76 -1.56 0.39
CA SER A 154 7.21 -1.62 0.17
C SER A 154 7.98 -0.91 1.29
N LEU A 155 7.51 0.29 1.68
CA LEU A 155 8.12 1.03 2.79
C LEU A 155 7.91 0.32 4.13
N LEU A 156 6.71 -0.20 4.36
CA LEU A 156 6.39 -0.97 5.58
C LEU A 156 7.30 -2.19 5.72
N ILE A 157 7.50 -2.95 4.66
CA ILE A 157 8.42 -4.10 4.65
C ILE A 157 9.84 -3.65 5.00
N ALA A 158 10.38 -2.66 4.27
CA ALA A 158 11.73 -2.17 4.51
C ALA A 158 11.95 -1.77 5.98
N ARG A 159 11.04 -0.97 6.53
CA ARG A 159 11.16 -0.46 7.89
C ARG A 159 11.00 -1.54 8.97
N LEU A 160 10.07 -2.47 8.78
CA LEU A 160 9.85 -3.56 9.74
C LEU A 160 11.05 -4.50 9.84
N ILE A 161 11.76 -4.75 8.74
CA ILE A 161 12.98 -5.58 8.76
C ILE A 161 14.27 -4.79 9.09
N GLY A 162 14.13 -3.53 9.48
CA GLY A 162 15.24 -2.69 9.97
C GLY A 162 16.07 -2.01 8.87
N MET A 163 15.57 -1.94 7.64
CA MET A 163 16.22 -1.23 6.55
C MET A 163 15.84 0.27 6.53
N PRO A 164 16.66 1.16 5.94
CA PRO A 164 16.32 2.55 5.79
C PRO A 164 15.10 2.71 4.85
N ALA A 165 14.39 3.84 4.96
CA ALA A 165 13.16 4.08 4.20
C ALA A 165 13.38 4.05 2.68
N GLU A 166 14.55 4.49 2.23
CA GLU A 166 14.95 4.53 0.82
C GLU A 166 15.05 3.13 0.19
N ALA A 167 15.25 2.11 1.02
CA ALA A 167 15.29 0.71 0.57
C ALA A 167 13.90 0.17 0.16
N MET A 168 12.84 0.97 0.26
CA MET A 168 11.50 0.55 -0.15
C MET A 168 11.45 0.02 -1.58
N TRP A 169 12.30 0.54 -2.47
CA TRP A 169 12.33 0.12 -3.87
C TRP A 169 12.95 -1.26 -4.11
N ASP A 170 13.60 -1.83 -3.09
CA ASP A 170 14.10 -3.21 -3.14
C ASP A 170 12.97 -4.24 -2.93
N PHE A 171 11.79 -3.79 -2.49
CA PHE A 171 10.63 -4.64 -2.21
C PHE A 171 9.50 -4.38 -3.19
N ARG A 172 9.24 -5.34 -4.04
CA ARG A 172 8.11 -5.32 -4.94
C ARG A 172 6.93 -6.08 -4.33
N VAL A 173 5.75 -5.47 -4.33
CA VAL A 173 4.50 -6.09 -3.90
C VAL A 173 3.56 -6.15 -5.08
N ASP A 174 3.44 -7.35 -5.68
CA ASP A 174 2.61 -7.56 -6.85
C ASP A 174 1.13 -7.71 -6.48
N GLN A 175 0.26 -7.33 -7.41
CA GLN A 175 -1.18 -7.55 -7.30
C GLN A 175 -1.50 -9.03 -7.45
N GLY A 176 -2.49 -9.52 -6.69
CA GLY A 176 -2.82 -10.95 -6.68
C GLY A 176 -1.83 -11.83 -5.93
N CYS A 177 -0.85 -11.23 -5.27
CA CYS A 177 0.13 -11.89 -4.42
C CYS A 177 0.02 -11.40 -2.96
N TRP A 178 0.67 -12.10 -2.06
CA TRP A 178 0.77 -11.71 -0.66
C TRP A 178 2.19 -11.89 -0.13
N SER A 179 2.53 -11.12 0.87
CA SER A 179 3.74 -11.29 1.68
C SER A 179 3.35 -11.44 3.13
N ALA A 180 4.15 -12.13 3.93
CA ALA A 180 3.89 -12.24 5.37
C ALA A 180 5.12 -11.81 6.17
N ILE A 181 4.89 -11.03 7.23
CA ILE A 181 5.93 -10.61 8.15
C ILE A 181 5.58 -11.10 9.55
N ASP A 182 6.47 -11.88 10.13
CA ASP A 182 6.40 -12.28 11.52
C ASP A 182 7.04 -11.22 12.40
N ILE A 183 6.25 -10.63 13.28
CA ILE A 183 6.71 -9.62 14.24
C ILE A 183 6.72 -10.24 15.63
N ASN A 184 7.87 -10.27 16.27
CA ASN A 184 8.03 -10.61 17.67
C ASN A 184 8.70 -9.46 18.44
N GLN A 185 8.86 -9.60 19.75
CA GLN A 185 9.35 -8.51 20.61
C GLN A 185 10.77 -8.03 20.27
N LYS A 186 11.53 -8.75 19.46
CA LYS A 186 12.96 -8.47 19.20
C LYS A 186 13.28 -8.20 17.74
N PHE A 187 12.51 -8.75 16.79
CA PHE A 187 12.78 -8.62 15.35
C PHE A 187 11.54 -8.92 14.51
N ALA A 188 11.58 -8.49 13.25
CA ALA A 188 10.63 -8.87 12.23
C ALA A 188 11.33 -9.71 11.14
N THR A 189 10.59 -10.65 10.54
CA THR A 189 11.09 -11.56 9.50
C THR A 189 10.07 -11.63 8.37
N LEU A 190 10.54 -11.41 7.14
CA LEU A 190 9.73 -11.53 5.92
C LEU A 190 9.58 -13.00 5.52
#